data_478c6dc685ae123b72634addaf5ce515
#
_entry.id   478c6dc685ae123b72634addaf5ce515
#
_cell.length_a   1.000
_cell.length_b   1.000
_cell.length_c   1.000
_cell.angle_alpha   90.00
_cell.angle_beta   90.00
_cell.angle_gamma   90.00
#
_symmetry.space_group_name_H-M   'P 1'
#
loop_
_entity.id
_entity.type
_entity.pdbx_description
1 polymer ?
#
loop_
_entity_poly.entity_id
_entity_poly.type
_entity_poly.pdbx_seq_one_letter_code
_entity_poly.pdbx_strand_id
1 'polypeptide(L)'
;MIVDFIYDVATPNGYLAHKVIPEFEKRTNTSFNYVPCLAGGIFKLTNNTPPLIANADVKNKSDYFFVEMNRWIKKHNINRFKNNSNFPQNSLLIQRGAIAAKQLDILKEYVECTMSGMWEKDLNIQERDVLEQALKNDGIDYEKIFEIIETQKCKDQLIANTSWAVEKGAFGIPTFLIDDQIFFGKDHMYQLEEYINSKK
;
A
#
# COMPACT_ATOMS: atom_id res chain seq x y z
N MET A 1 3.03 13.99 -15.47
CA MET A 1 3.33 12.55 -15.58
C MET A 1 2.52 11.83 -14.53
N ILE A 2 2.16 10.58 -14.77
CA ILE A 2 1.41 9.74 -13.82
C ILE A 2 2.30 8.58 -13.41
N VAL A 3 2.39 8.31 -12.12
CA VAL A 3 3.10 7.19 -11.53
C VAL A 3 2.10 6.17 -11.01
N ASP A 4 2.14 4.93 -11.44
CA ASP A 4 1.35 3.87 -10.84
C ASP A 4 1.98 3.44 -9.52
N PHE A 5 1.24 3.56 -8.44
CA PHE A 5 1.63 3.12 -7.10
C PHE A 5 0.93 1.81 -6.77
N ILE A 6 1.66 0.72 -6.90
CA ILE A 6 1.23 -0.64 -6.54
C ILE A 6 1.40 -0.79 -5.04
N TYR A 7 0.27 -0.97 -4.34
CA TYR A 7 0.24 -0.97 -2.88
C TYR A 7 -0.69 -2.03 -2.29
N ASP A 8 -0.41 -2.33 -1.05
CA ASP A 8 -1.28 -3.09 -0.15
C ASP A 8 -1.26 -2.40 1.23
N VAL A 9 -2.45 -2.12 1.78
CA VAL A 9 -2.62 -1.43 3.06
C VAL A 9 -1.90 -2.16 4.21
N ALA A 10 -1.86 -3.49 4.17
CA ALA A 10 -1.24 -4.29 5.21
C ALA A 10 0.30 -4.36 5.13
N THR A 11 0.94 -3.45 4.38
CA THR A 11 2.40 -3.38 4.32
C THR A 11 2.92 -2.06 4.94
N PRO A 12 3.82 -2.11 5.96
CA PRO A 12 4.32 -0.90 6.60
C PRO A 12 5.05 0.02 5.62
N ASN A 13 5.82 -0.54 4.69
CA ASN A 13 6.51 0.24 3.66
C ASN A 13 5.53 0.88 2.66
N GLY A 14 4.36 0.26 2.41
CA GLY A 14 3.29 0.85 1.62
C GLY A 14 2.71 2.11 2.29
N TYR A 15 2.43 2.01 3.58
CA TYR A 15 2.00 3.16 4.39
C TYR A 15 3.07 4.28 4.41
N LEU A 16 4.33 3.93 4.68
CA LEU A 16 5.41 4.91 4.76
C LEU A 16 5.63 5.64 3.41
N ALA A 17 5.47 4.94 2.30
CA ALA A 17 5.49 5.56 0.98
C ALA A 17 4.27 6.46 0.75
N HIS A 18 3.06 5.99 1.08
CA HIS A 18 1.83 6.76 0.97
C HIS A 18 1.91 8.12 1.69
N LYS A 19 2.46 8.15 2.89
CA LYS A 19 2.62 9.41 3.67
C LYS A 19 3.58 10.43 3.04
N VAL A 20 4.44 10.01 2.13
CA VAL A 20 5.41 10.88 1.43
C VAL A 20 4.87 11.34 0.06
N ILE A 21 3.94 10.60 -0.54
CA ILE A 21 3.39 10.89 -1.88
C ILE A 21 2.87 12.33 -2.02
N PRO A 22 2.09 12.92 -1.09
CA PRO A 22 1.55 14.26 -1.30
C PRO A 22 2.64 15.34 -1.49
N GLU A 23 3.71 15.28 -0.70
CA GLU A 23 4.85 16.21 -0.85
C GLU A 23 5.68 15.89 -2.10
N PHE A 24 5.76 14.62 -2.48
CA PHE A 24 6.41 14.19 -3.71
C PHE A 24 5.67 14.73 -4.94
N GLU A 25 4.35 14.58 -5.01
CA GLU A 25 3.50 15.12 -6.08
C GLU A 25 3.70 16.62 -6.25
N LYS A 26 3.67 17.35 -5.12
CA LYS A 26 3.82 18.80 -5.10
C LYS A 26 5.17 19.28 -5.66
N ARG A 27 6.29 18.65 -5.25
CA ARG A 27 7.63 19.10 -5.68
C ARG A 27 8.00 18.61 -7.07
N THR A 28 7.40 17.49 -7.55
CA THR A 28 7.70 16.92 -8.86
C THR A 28 6.67 17.29 -9.93
N ASN A 29 5.53 17.90 -9.57
CA ASN A 29 4.40 18.14 -10.45
C ASN A 29 3.95 16.86 -11.19
N THR A 30 3.84 15.77 -10.46
CA THR A 30 3.33 14.46 -10.92
C THR A 30 2.09 14.09 -10.14
N SER A 31 1.37 13.08 -10.57
CA SER A 31 0.24 12.49 -9.82
C SER A 31 0.43 10.99 -9.70
N PHE A 32 -0.08 10.41 -8.62
CA PHE A 32 -0.02 8.97 -8.37
C PHE A 32 -1.38 8.32 -8.60
N ASN A 33 -1.40 7.31 -9.48
CA ASN A 33 -2.52 6.40 -9.64
C ASN A 33 -2.35 5.23 -8.68
N TYR A 34 -3.21 5.16 -7.69
CA TYR A 34 -3.20 4.07 -6.71
C TYR A 34 -3.78 2.79 -7.30
N VAL A 35 -2.98 1.73 -7.33
CA VAL A 35 -3.33 0.41 -7.86
C VAL A 35 -3.36 -0.60 -6.72
N PRO A 36 -4.56 -0.90 -6.16
CA PRO A 36 -4.69 -1.90 -5.09
C PRO A 36 -4.30 -3.28 -5.59
N CYS A 37 -3.37 -3.94 -4.91
CA CYS A 37 -2.91 -5.29 -5.19
C CYS A 37 -2.82 -6.11 -3.90
N LEU A 38 -2.78 -7.43 -4.01
CA LEU A 38 -2.51 -8.31 -2.87
C LEU A 38 -1.01 -8.63 -2.80
N ALA A 39 -0.36 -8.22 -1.72
CA ALA A 39 1.06 -8.55 -1.45
C ALA A 39 1.29 -10.07 -1.49
N GLY A 40 0.44 -10.84 -0.79
CA GLY A 40 0.49 -12.30 -0.82
C GLY A 40 0.25 -12.90 -2.21
N GLY A 41 -0.57 -12.26 -3.04
CA GLY A 41 -0.78 -12.63 -4.44
C GLY A 41 0.46 -12.42 -5.30
N ILE A 42 1.12 -11.26 -5.16
CA ILE A 42 2.38 -10.97 -5.84
C ILE A 42 3.46 -11.98 -5.44
N PHE A 43 3.64 -12.24 -4.15
CA PHE A 43 4.62 -13.24 -3.68
C PHE A 43 4.36 -14.62 -4.27
N LYS A 44 3.09 -15.06 -4.28
CA LYS A 44 2.71 -16.36 -4.86
C LYS A 44 3.01 -16.43 -6.36
N LEU A 45 2.65 -15.41 -7.13
CA LEU A 45 2.82 -15.39 -8.59
C LEU A 45 4.29 -15.27 -9.02
N THR A 46 5.14 -14.67 -8.18
CA THR A 46 6.57 -14.48 -8.46
C THR A 46 7.46 -15.54 -7.81
N ASN A 47 6.88 -16.53 -7.11
CA ASN A 47 7.62 -17.50 -6.30
C ASN A 47 8.56 -16.83 -5.27
N ASN A 48 8.15 -15.67 -4.76
CA ASN A 48 8.89 -14.92 -3.76
C ASN A 48 8.37 -15.24 -2.34
N THR A 49 9.23 -15.05 -1.35
CA THR A 49 8.87 -15.21 0.07
C THR A 49 8.77 -13.85 0.75
N PRO A 50 7.74 -13.60 1.58
CA PRO A 50 7.65 -12.36 2.35
C PRO A 50 8.94 -12.09 3.13
N PRO A 51 9.48 -10.85 3.10
CA PRO A 51 10.79 -10.53 3.70
C PRO A 51 10.93 -10.93 5.18
N LEU A 52 9.87 -10.83 5.97
CA LEU A 52 9.88 -11.25 7.38
C LEU A 52 10.12 -12.74 7.54
N ILE A 53 9.58 -13.56 6.64
CA ILE A 53 9.78 -15.02 6.67
C ILE A 53 11.15 -15.34 6.08
N ALA A 54 11.48 -14.78 4.91
CA ALA A 54 12.75 -15.06 4.23
C ALA A 54 13.99 -14.66 5.04
N ASN A 55 13.85 -13.71 5.95
CA ASN A 55 14.95 -13.17 6.74
C ASN A 55 14.88 -13.52 8.24
N ALA A 56 13.93 -14.36 8.65
CA ALA A 56 13.69 -14.69 10.07
C ALA A 56 14.96 -15.20 10.77
N ASP A 57 15.72 -16.06 10.09
CA ASP A 57 16.92 -16.69 10.64
C ASP A 57 18.22 -15.91 10.32
N VAL A 58 18.12 -14.78 9.62
CA VAL A 58 19.30 -13.97 9.30
C VAL A 58 19.59 -13.00 10.46
N LYS A 59 20.63 -13.34 11.24
CA LYS A 59 21.07 -12.54 12.39
C LYS A 59 21.21 -11.04 12.03
N ASN A 60 20.67 -10.17 12.86
CA ASN A 60 20.69 -8.71 12.75
C ASN A 60 19.85 -8.11 11.61
N LYS A 61 19.31 -8.89 10.68
CA LYS A 61 18.62 -8.33 9.51
C LYS A 61 17.25 -7.77 9.85
N SER A 62 16.51 -8.44 10.73
CA SER A 62 15.24 -7.94 11.24
C SER A 62 15.43 -6.66 12.07
N ASP A 63 16.46 -6.60 12.91
CA ASP A 63 16.78 -5.41 13.70
C ASP A 63 17.14 -4.23 12.80
N TYR A 64 17.94 -4.47 11.76
CA TYR A 64 18.30 -3.43 10.80
C TYR A 64 17.08 -2.89 10.04
N PHE A 65 16.12 -3.74 9.71
CA PHE A 65 14.86 -3.30 9.08
C PHE A 65 14.16 -2.23 9.93
N PHE A 66 14.04 -2.43 11.23
CA PHE A 66 13.44 -1.43 12.12
C PHE A 66 14.30 -0.16 12.24
N VAL A 67 15.62 -0.28 12.25
CA VAL A 67 16.53 0.88 12.25
C VAL A 67 16.35 1.74 11.01
N GLU A 68 16.27 1.11 9.83
CA GLU A 68 16.05 1.78 8.55
C GLU A 68 14.67 2.45 8.49
N MET A 69 13.63 1.73 8.88
CA MET A 69 12.27 2.24 8.94
C MET A 69 12.15 3.47 9.86
N ASN A 70 12.79 3.44 11.03
CA ASN A 70 12.82 4.58 11.96
C ASN A 70 13.55 5.79 11.37
N ARG A 71 14.62 5.59 10.59
CA ARG A 71 15.30 6.68 9.86
C ARG A 71 14.35 7.34 8.86
N TRP A 72 13.59 6.54 8.12
CA TRP A 72 12.57 7.04 7.17
C TRP A 72 11.49 7.85 7.89
N ILE A 73 10.90 7.29 8.94
CA ILE A 73 9.89 7.93 9.78
C ILE A 73 10.38 9.30 10.27
N LYS A 74 11.58 9.34 10.81
CA LYS A 74 12.20 10.57 11.32
C LYS A 74 12.48 11.58 10.21
N LYS A 75 13.02 11.13 9.07
CA LYS A 75 13.32 11.98 7.90
C LYS A 75 12.08 12.68 7.36
N HIS A 76 10.96 11.98 7.33
CA HIS A 76 9.70 12.46 6.73
C HIS A 76 8.67 12.92 7.76
N ASN A 77 9.03 13.01 9.06
CA ASN A 77 8.15 13.45 10.15
C ASN A 77 6.85 12.64 10.27
N ILE A 78 6.90 11.32 10.02
CA ILE A 78 5.74 10.42 10.11
C ILE A 78 5.53 9.97 11.56
N ASN A 79 5.31 10.94 12.47
CA ASN A 79 5.32 10.74 13.91
C ASN A 79 4.14 9.92 14.46
N ARG A 80 3.12 9.66 13.64
CA ARG A 80 1.93 8.91 14.04
C ARG A 80 2.05 7.41 13.80
N PHE A 81 3.10 6.98 13.09
CA PHE A 81 3.33 5.56 12.81
C PHE A 81 3.43 4.73 14.09
N LYS A 82 2.74 3.60 14.09
CA LYS A 82 2.84 2.56 15.13
C LYS A 82 2.96 1.19 14.47
N ASN A 83 3.79 0.34 15.03
CA ASN A 83 3.75 -1.08 14.69
C ASN A 83 2.40 -1.64 15.14
N ASN A 84 1.66 -2.24 14.21
CA ASN A 84 0.35 -2.80 14.53
C ASN A 84 0.51 -4.10 15.34
N SER A 85 -0.19 -4.18 16.47
CA SER A 85 -0.11 -5.33 17.40
C SER A 85 -0.72 -6.61 16.81
N ASN A 86 -1.55 -6.49 15.78
CA ASN A 86 -2.17 -7.61 15.05
C ASN A 86 -1.46 -7.93 13.73
N PHE A 87 -0.27 -7.38 13.50
CA PHE A 87 0.50 -7.66 12.29
C PHE A 87 1.13 -9.06 12.32
N PRO A 88 1.11 -9.84 11.21
CA PRO A 88 0.56 -9.48 9.89
C PRO A 88 -0.97 -9.67 9.80
N GLN A 89 -1.65 -8.77 9.10
CA GLN A 89 -3.09 -8.86 8.83
C GLN A 89 -3.38 -9.35 7.40
N ASN A 90 -4.50 -10.06 7.23
CA ASN A 90 -4.99 -10.44 5.91
C ASN A 90 -5.66 -9.25 5.22
N SER A 91 -5.05 -8.75 4.15
CA SER A 91 -5.53 -7.55 3.44
C SER A 91 -6.63 -7.80 2.40
N LEU A 92 -7.10 -9.03 2.23
CA LEU A 92 -8.05 -9.37 1.15
C LEU A 92 -9.33 -8.51 1.20
N LEU A 93 -9.95 -8.41 2.37
CA LEU A 93 -11.15 -7.60 2.58
C LEU A 93 -10.84 -6.12 2.30
N ILE A 94 -9.74 -5.63 2.86
CA ILE A 94 -9.31 -4.23 2.78
C ILE A 94 -9.03 -3.83 1.33
N GLN A 95 -8.32 -4.68 0.58
CA GLN A 95 -7.96 -4.40 -0.82
C GLN A 95 -9.16 -4.52 -1.77
N ARG A 96 -10.13 -5.39 -1.50
CA ARG A 96 -11.43 -5.36 -2.18
C ARG A 96 -12.19 -4.07 -1.89
N GLY A 97 -12.16 -3.60 -0.64
CA GLY A 97 -12.71 -2.30 -0.27
C GLY A 97 -12.06 -1.15 -1.03
N ALA A 98 -10.75 -1.20 -1.29
CA ALA A 98 -10.07 -0.21 -2.12
C ALA A 98 -10.52 -0.25 -3.59
N ILE A 99 -10.81 -1.43 -4.15
CA ILE A 99 -11.45 -1.55 -5.48
C ILE A 99 -12.85 -0.92 -5.47
N ALA A 100 -13.65 -1.21 -4.44
CA ALA A 100 -14.98 -0.63 -4.27
C ALA A 100 -14.92 0.90 -4.15
N ALA A 101 -14.03 1.41 -3.31
CA ALA A 101 -13.82 2.84 -3.11
C ALA A 101 -13.39 3.56 -4.41
N LYS A 102 -12.59 2.89 -5.26
CA LYS A 102 -12.22 3.41 -6.58
C LYS A 102 -13.43 3.50 -7.51
N GLN A 103 -14.36 2.55 -7.46
CA GLN A 103 -15.61 2.59 -8.24
C GLN A 103 -16.56 3.69 -7.76
N LEU A 104 -16.47 4.06 -6.48
CA LEU A 104 -17.27 5.10 -5.85
C LEU A 104 -16.60 6.49 -5.87
N ASP A 105 -15.41 6.61 -6.48
CA ASP A 105 -14.60 7.84 -6.56
C ASP A 105 -14.19 8.42 -5.20
N ILE A 106 -14.00 7.54 -4.21
CA ILE A 106 -13.57 7.87 -2.83
C ILE A 106 -12.32 7.09 -2.40
N LEU A 107 -11.49 6.69 -3.38
CA LEU A 107 -10.31 5.87 -3.09
C LEU A 107 -9.33 6.53 -2.12
N LYS A 108 -9.17 7.85 -2.24
CA LYS A 108 -8.19 8.63 -1.45
C LYS A 108 -8.57 8.62 0.04
N GLU A 109 -9.83 8.86 0.32
CA GLU A 109 -10.42 8.86 1.66
C GLU A 109 -10.36 7.46 2.27
N TYR A 110 -10.70 6.44 1.48
CA TYR A 110 -10.63 5.04 1.91
C TYR A 110 -9.21 4.62 2.27
N VAL A 111 -8.23 4.95 1.43
CA VAL A 111 -6.82 4.59 1.66
C VAL A 111 -6.28 5.30 2.91
N GLU A 112 -6.57 6.58 3.09
CA GLU A 112 -6.15 7.31 4.29
C GLU A 112 -6.81 6.72 5.56
N CYS A 113 -8.11 6.41 5.53
CA CYS A 113 -8.83 5.79 6.64
C CYS A 113 -8.21 4.44 7.03
N THR A 114 -8.02 3.55 6.06
CA THR A 114 -7.54 2.18 6.31
C THR A 114 -6.05 2.15 6.69
N MET A 115 -5.20 2.92 6.03
CA MET A 115 -3.78 3.02 6.38
C MET A 115 -3.58 3.70 7.75
N SER A 116 -4.31 4.76 8.06
CA SER A 116 -4.30 5.40 9.37
C SER A 116 -4.86 4.46 10.45
N GLY A 117 -5.96 3.75 10.14
CA GLY A 117 -6.52 2.74 11.04
C GLY A 117 -5.49 1.70 11.45
N MET A 118 -4.79 1.14 10.48
CA MET A 118 -3.81 0.09 10.74
C MET A 118 -2.50 0.60 11.37
N TRP A 119 -1.92 1.68 10.82
CA TRP A 119 -0.55 2.08 11.14
C TRP A 119 -0.43 3.29 12.07
N GLU A 120 -1.53 3.93 12.48
CA GLU A 120 -1.54 5.03 13.44
C GLU A 120 -2.42 4.73 14.66
N LYS A 121 -3.56 4.04 14.44
CA LYS A 121 -4.58 3.76 15.47
C LYS A 121 -4.51 2.33 16.02
N ASP A 122 -3.61 1.47 15.50
CA ASP A 122 -3.41 0.07 15.90
C ASP A 122 -4.66 -0.81 15.78
N LEU A 123 -5.48 -0.58 14.76
CA LEU A 123 -6.73 -1.32 14.57
C LEU A 123 -6.49 -2.67 13.86
N ASN A 124 -7.26 -3.68 14.25
CA ASN A 124 -7.32 -4.98 13.56
C ASN A 124 -8.33 -4.92 12.40
N ILE A 125 -8.01 -4.13 11.35
CA ILE A 125 -8.93 -3.84 10.24
C ILE A 125 -9.15 -5.02 9.27
N GLN A 126 -8.51 -6.17 9.47
CA GLN A 126 -8.90 -7.39 8.78
C GLN A 126 -10.26 -7.91 9.24
N GLU A 127 -10.68 -7.57 10.46
CA GLU A 127 -11.99 -7.90 11.00
C GLU A 127 -13.04 -6.94 10.42
N ARG A 128 -14.13 -7.51 9.90
CA ARG A 128 -15.15 -6.76 9.17
C ARG A 128 -15.80 -5.66 10.00
N ASP A 129 -16.15 -5.95 11.24
CA ASP A 129 -16.76 -5.02 12.18
C ASP A 129 -15.83 -3.86 12.57
N VAL A 130 -14.53 -4.13 12.71
CA VAL A 130 -13.53 -3.11 12.99
C VAL A 130 -13.33 -2.20 11.77
N LEU A 131 -13.27 -2.77 10.56
CA LEU A 131 -13.20 -2.00 9.32
C LEU A 131 -14.46 -1.14 9.13
N GLU A 132 -15.65 -1.71 9.34
CA GLU A 132 -16.93 -0.99 9.30
C GLU A 132 -16.90 0.22 10.22
N GLN A 133 -16.53 0.01 11.48
CA GLN A 133 -16.49 1.10 12.46
C GLN A 133 -15.46 2.18 12.08
N ALA A 134 -14.30 1.79 11.52
CA ALA A 134 -13.30 2.73 11.06
C ALA A 134 -13.82 3.60 9.90
N LEU A 135 -14.46 3.00 8.91
CA LEU A 135 -15.05 3.69 7.76
C LEU A 135 -16.18 4.64 8.20
N LYS A 136 -17.05 4.16 9.09
CA LYS A 136 -18.15 4.94 9.65
C LYS A 136 -17.66 6.17 10.42
N ASN A 137 -16.61 6.02 11.22
CA ASN A 137 -16.03 7.12 11.99
C ASN A 137 -15.44 8.22 11.09
N ASP A 138 -14.93 7.84 9.91
CA ASP A 138 -14.37 8.78 8.94
C ASP A 138 -15.43 9.25 7.90
N GLY A 139 -16.73 8.91 8.10
CA GLY A 139 -17.87 9.37 7.28
C GLY A 139 -17.96 8.68 5.92
N ILE A 140 -17.32 7.52 5.76
CA ILE A 140 -17.34 6.74 4.52
C ILE A 140 -18.55 5.79 4.53
N ASP A 141 -19.29 5.75 3.42
CA ASP A 141 -20.45 4.86 3.23
C ASP A 141 -19.98 3.40 3.09
N TYR A 142 -19.80 2.76 4.25
CA TYR A 142 -19.30 1.38 4.33
C TYR A 142 -20.32 0.37 3.74
N GLU A 143 -21.62 0.65 3.78
CA GLU A 143 -22.66 -0.26 3.27
C GLU A 143 -22.47 -0.49 1.76
N LYS A 144 -22.31 0.60 0.98
CA LYS A 144 -22.01 0.51 -0.44
C LYS A 144 -20.70 -0.18 -0.74
N ILE A 145 -19.65 0.07 0.08
CA ILE A 145 -18.37 -0.62 -0.06
C ILE A 145 -18.58 -2.12 0.13
N PHE A 146 -19.29 -2.53 1.19
CA PHE A 146 -19.52 -3.94 1.48
C PHE A 146 -20.44 -4.64 0.47
N GLU A 147 -21.38 -3.94 -0.14
CA GLU A 147 -22.14 -4.48 -1.28
C GLU A 147 -21.23 -4.78 -2.49
N ILE A 148 -20.32 -3.85 -2.84
CA ILE A 148 -19.45 -3.98 -4.01
C ILE A 148 -18.41 -5.07 -3.81
N ILE A 149 -17.79 -5.22 -2.63
CA ILE A 149 -16.74 -6.21 -2.38
C ILE A 149 -17.21 -7.65 -2.55
N GLU A 150 -18.52 -7.92 -2.41
CA GLU A 150 -19.09 -9.25 -2.61
C GLU A 150 -19.30 -9.59 -4.09
N THR A 151 -19.30 -8.61 -4.97
CA THR A 151 -19.48 -8.81 -6.39
C THR A 151 -18.30 -9.54 -7.03
N GLN A 152 -18.60 -10.41 -8.01
CA GLN A 152 -17.55 -11.09 -8.77
C GLN A 152 -16.64 -10.09 -9.50
N LYS A 153 -17.21 -9.01 -10.03
CA LYS A 153 -16.48 -7.94 -10.69
C LYS A 153 -15.39 -7.32 -9.80
N CYS A 154 -15.69 -7.06 -8.53
CA CYS A 154 -14.72 -6.53 -7.56
C CYS A 154 -13.60 -7.54 -7.30
N LYS A 155 -13.97 -8.81 -7.09
CA LYS A 155 -13.01 -9.91 -6.85
C LYS A 155 -12.06 -10.08 -8.05
N ASP A 156 -12.61 -10.12 -9.25
CA ASP A 156 -11.83 -10.27 -10.49
C ASP A 156 -10.92 -9.08 -10.75
N GLN A 157 -11.38 -7.86 -10.44
CA GLN A 157 -10.56 -6.66 -10.61
C GLN A 157 -9.32 -6.67 -9.71
N LEU A 158 -9.43 -7.11 -8.47
CA LEU A 158 -8.28 -7.22 -7.57
C LEU A 158 -7.28 -8.28 -8.06
N ILE A 159 -7.79 -9.41 -8.58
CA ILE A 159 -6.95 -10.44 -9.20
C ILE A 159 -6.25 -9.88 -10.43
N ALA A 160 -6.98 -9.19 -11.31
CA ALA A 160 -6.43 -8.58 -12.52
C ALA A 160 -5.35 -7.55 -12.20
N ASN A 161 -5.57 -6.66 -11.22
CA ASN A 161 -4.56 -5.70 -10.79
C ASN A 161 -3.29 -6.39 -10.29
N THR A 162 -3.46 -7.45 -9.49
CA THR A 162 -2.31 -8.19 -8.92
C THR A 162 -1.51 -8.91 -10.00
N SER A 163 -2.20 -9.54 -10.96
CA SER A 163 -1.56 -10.20 -12.11
C SER A 163 -0.86 -9.19 -13.02
N TRP A 164 -1.52 -8.08 -13.33
CA TRP A 164 -0.97 -6.99 -14.13
C TRP A 164 0.30 -6.40 -13.49
N ALA A 165 0.30 -6.20 -12.17
CA ALA A 165 1.48 -5.72 -11.47
C ALA A 165 2.67 -6.66 -11.65
N VAL A 166 2.46 -7.97 -11.56
CA VAL A 166 3.50 -8.98 -11.79
C VAL A 166 3.98 -8.99 -13.25
N GLU A 167 3.05 -8.89 -14.21
CA GLU A 167 3.39 -8.79 -15.65
C GLU A 167 4.24 -7.54 -15.96
N LYS A 168 4.05 -6.46 -15.17
CA LYS A 168 4.87 -5.24 -15.22
C LYS A 168 6.18 -5.33 -14.45
N GLY A 169 6.49 -6.48 -13.86
CA GLY A 169 7.74 -6.75 -13.17
C GLY A 169 7.71 -6.57 -11.65
N ALA A 170 6.56 -6.29 -11.04
CA ALA A 170 6.46 -6.19 -9.59
C ALA A 170 6.66 -7.57 -8.94
N PHE A 171 7.49 -7.62 -7.92
CA PHE A 171 7.78 -8.80 -7.10
C PHE A 171 7.57 -8.56 -5.59
N GLY A 172 7.11 -7.37 -5.23
CA GLY A 172 6.84 -6.94 -3.85
C GLY A 172 6.15 -5.58 -3.82
N ILE A 173 5.91 -5.06 -2.61
CA ILE A 173 5.18 -3.82 -2.34
C ILE A 173 5.96 -2.96 -1.34
N PRO A 174 5.98 -1.62 -1.49
CA PRO A 174 5.43 -0.84 -2.61
C PRO A 174 6.27 -0.97 -3.89
N THR A 175 5.62 -0.84 -5.04
CA THR A 175 6.28 -0.73 -6.34
C THR A 175 5.69 0.47 -7.09
N PHE A 176 6.54 1.21 -7.79
CA PHE A 176 6.17 2.37 -8.59
C PHE A 176 6.52 2.11 -10.05
N LEU A 177 5.57 2.38 -10.95
CA LEU A 177 5.78 2.27 -12.38
C LEU A 177 5.57 3.63 -13.04
N ILE A 178 6.43 3.99 -13.96
CA ILE A 178 6.31 5.18 -14.81
C ILE A 178 6.98 4.90 -16.14
N ASP A 179 6.27 5.18 -17.24
CA ASP A 179 6.70 4.80 -18.56
C ASP A 179 7.02 3.28 -18.63
N ASP A 180 8.24 2.91 -18.94
CA ASP A 180 8.77 1.53 -18.93
C ASP A 180 9.68 1.23 -17.72
N GLN A 181 9.73 2.13 -16.74
CA GLN A 181 10.61 2.01 -15.57
C GLN A 181 9.87 1.48 -14.34
N ILE A 182 10.58 0.69 -13.53
CA ILE A 182 10.11 0.13 -12.29
C ILE A 182 11.03 0.53 -11.13
N PHE A 183 10.42 0.97 -10.01
CA PHE A 183 11.12 1.30 -8.78
C PHE A 183 10.48 0.53 -7.62
N PHE A 184 11.24 -0.30 -6.95
CA PHE A 184 10.74 -1.13 -5.85
C PHE A 184 11.15 -0.57 -4.49
N GLY A 185 10.17 -0.46 -3.59
CA GLY A 185 10.38 -0.05 -2.21
C GLY A 185 10.38 1.47 -2.01
N LYS A 186 9.97 1.89 -0.81
CA LYS A 186 9.97 3.31 -0.43
C LYS A 186 11.35 3.97 -0.56
N ASP A 187 12.40 3.19 -0.33
CA ASP A 187 13.78 3.67 -0.33
C ASP A 187 14.26 4.10 -1.71
N HIS A 188 13.62 3.64 -2.79
CA HIS A 188 13.94 4.02 -4.16
C HIS A 188 13.09 5.17 -4.70
N MET A 189 12.24 5.79 -3.88
CA MET A 189 11.49 6.98 -4.30
C MET A 189 12.41 8.15 -4.72
N TYR A 190 13.65 8.21 -4.21
CA TYR A 190 14.60 9.22 -4.66
C TYR A 190 15.04 8.99 -6.11
N GLN A 191 15.24 7.74 -6.53
CA GLN A 191 15.58 7.40 -7.93
C GLN A 191 14.40 7.67 -8.87
N LEU A 192 13.17 7.40 -8.41
CA LEU A 192 11.95 7.79 -9.13
C LEU A 192 11.91 9.31 -9.35
N GLU A 193 12.24 10.09 -8.32
CA GLU A 193 12.30 11.56 -8.42
C GLU A 193 13.39 12.03 -9.39
N GLU A 194 14.58 11.45 -9.33
CA GLU A 194 15.67 11.72 -10.29
C GLU A 194 15.24 11.41 -11.73
N TYR A 195 14.58 10.26 -11.95
CA TYR A 195 14.05 9.90 -13.26
C TYR A 195 13.04 10.92 -13.76
N ILE A 196 12.05 11.28 -12.96
CA ILE A 196 11.03 12.29 -13.32
C ILE A 196 11.67 13.63 -13.67
N ASN A 197 12.64 14.08 -12.89
CA ASN A 197 13.32 15.35 -13.12
C ASN A 197 14.22 15.33 -14.37
N SER A 198 14.74 14.17 -14.76
CA SER A 198 15.51 14.01 -16.01
C SER A 198 14.65 14.12 -17.27
N LYS A 199 13.31 14.06 -17.13
CA LYS A 199 12.34 14.16 -18.24
C LYS A 199 11.74 15.56 -18.41
N LYS A 200 12.07 16.50 -17.53
CA LYS A 200 11.66 17.90 -17.60
C LYS A 200 12.65 18.73 -18.36
#